data_114efbbe7bd94d92f8606b6a3f5f5259
#
_entry.id   114efbbe7bd94d92f8606b6a3f5f5259
#
_cell.length_a   1.000
_cell.length_b   1.000
_cell.length_c   1.000
_cell.angle_alpha   90.00
_cell.angle_beta   90.00
_cell.angle_gamma   90.00
#
_symmetry.space_group_name_H-M   'P 1'
#
loop_
_entity.id
_entity.type
_entity.pdbx_description
1 polymer ?
#
loop_
_entity_poly.entity_id
_entity_poly.type
_entity_poly.pdbx_seq_one_letter_code
_entity_poly.pdbx_strand_id
1 'polypeptide(L)'
;MHDKSLKELCEQLSISIATGRNWVKLGKITPQYIKNGVPYFDKKHIAIIENEIRSGKNVALKSRRNKKYVSGNALYRSYVSQNCKNLTVLQKLLSEITREQILLTSDVISYFVADCALQLFGQKPLFFQYLQGKISIGKYDILLDALIGDRQRAMDFCQKYPAFFAHEYIWEPGEDILGLIYLSCKNMGSRKARGSYYTPTKVVKKLISHLDIEHIGKVLDPCCGTGNFLLQLPESVDLADIYGTDTDAVSIRIARLNMALKYPDADVEEICEHITEKNFLTEYDRTGFDTIIGNPPWGYAFSNEDKAVLKARYATASGRNTESYDVFIERALEILVPDGTLAFVLPEAVLNVKAHMRIRTILLQRSSVKSLTFLGD
;
A
#
# COMPACT_ATOMS: atom_id res chain seq x y z
N MET A 1 -8.75 42.21 -11.54
CA MET A 1 -8.20 40.84 -11.65
C MET A 1 -7.41 40.61 -10.40
N HIS A 2 -7.80 39.63 -9.57
CA HIS A 2 -7.07 39.39 -8.31
C HIS A 2 -5.92 38.41 -8.54
N ASP A 3 -4.71 38.86 -8.19
CA ASP A 3 -3.54 37.98 -8.10
C ASP A 3 -3.72 37.03 -6.92
N LYS A 4 -3.20 35.82 -7.03
CA LYS A 4 -3.32 34.81 -5.96
C LYS A 4 -2.12 34.84 -5.01
N SER A 5 -2.41 34.75 -3.74
CA SER A 5 -1.39 34.55 -2.71
C SER A 5 -0.71 33.19 -2.85
N LEU A 6 0.47 33.03 -2.22
CA LEU A 6 1.17 31.74 -2.18
C LEU A 6 0.29 30.62 -1.63
N LYS A 7 -0.61 30.91 -0.67
CA LYS A 7 -1.54 29.92 -0.12
C LYS A 7 -2.53 29.44 -1.18
N GLU A 8 -3.17 30.36 -1.89
CA GLU A 8 -4.13 30.04 -2.96
C GLU A 8 -3.44 29.35 -4.15
N LEU A 9 -2.20 29.72 -4.48
CA LEU A 9 -1.38 29.00 -5.46
C LEU A 9 -1.12 27.58 -5.02
N CYS A 10 -0.72 27.35 -3.77
CA CYS A 10 -0.47 26.01 -3.24
C CYS A 10 -1.72 25.14 -3.22
N GLU A 11 -2.88 25.71 -2.90
CA GLU A 11 -4.18 25.04 -2.95
C GLU A 11 -4.52 24.62 -4.39
N GLN A 12 -4.38 25.53 -5.35
CA GLN A 12 -4.63 25.26 -6.77
C GLN A 12 -3.70 24.21 -7.35
N LEU A 13 -2.40 24.25 -7.01
CA LEU A 13 -1.40 23.28 -7.45
C LEU A 13 -1.43 21.98 -6.63
N SER A 14 -2.30 21.88 -5.62
CA SER A 14 -2.40 20.75 -4.70
C SER A 14 -1.06 20.39 -4.04
N ILE A 15 -0.28 21.40 -3.65
CA ILE A 15 0.99 21.27 -2.92
C ILE A 15 0.88 21.85 -1.51
N SER A 16 1.77 21.42 -0.61
CA SER A 16 1.82 22.03 0.74
C SER A 16 2.37 23.46 0.70
N ILE A 17 1.92 24.32 1.63
CA ILE A 17 2.44 25.67 1.79
C ILE A 17 3.97 25.62 2.04
N ALA A 18 4.47 24.61 2.77
CA ALA A 18 5.89 24.40 3.00
C ALA A 18 6.65 24.16 1.69
N THR A 19 6.07 23.36 0.78
CA THR A 19 6.62 23.14 -0.58
C THR A 19 6.65 24.43 -1.38
N GLY A 20 5.56 25.19 -1.37
CA GLY A 20 5.48 26.47 -2.07
C GLY A 20 6.49 27.49 -1.55
N ARG A 21 6.64 27.64 -0.23
CA ARG A 21 7.68 28.47 0.39
C ARG A 21 9.08 28.08 -0.02
N ASN A 22 9.35 26.78 -0.06
CA ASN A 22 10.65 26.26 -0.49
C ASN A 22 10.92 26.54 -1.97
N TRP A 23 9.92 26.44 -2.83
CA TRP A 23 10.05 26.78 -4.25
C TRP A 23 10.36 28.27 -4.47
N VAL A 24 9.70 29.16 -3.72
CA VAL A 24 10.01 30.60 -3.74
C VAL A 24 11.43 30.83 -3.22
N LYS A 25 11.79 30.24 -2.08
CA LYS A 25 13.13 30.38 -1.47
C LYS A 25 14.26 29.91 -2.39
N LEU A 26 14.03 28.84 -3.15
CA LEU A 26 14.99 28.26 -4.10
C LEU A 26 14.94 28.89 -5.50
N GLY A 27 14.12 29.95 -5.69
CA GLY A 27 13.96 30.61 -7.00
C GLY A 27 13.30 29.74 -8.09
N LYS A 28 12.64 28.64 -7.70
CA LYS A 28 11.94 27.75 -8.66
C LYS A 28 10.65 28.34 -9.21
N ILE A 29 10.00 29.18 -8.41
CA ILE A 29 8.89 30.06 -8.81
C ILE A 29 9.19 31.46 -8.27
N THR A 30 8.96 32.47 -9.11
CA THR A 30 9.22 33.87 -8.76
C THR A 30 7.89 34.59 -8.55
N PRO A 31 7.62 35.15 -7.36
CA PRO A 31 6.42 35.94 -7.14
C PRO A 31 6.52 37.25 -7.93
N GLN A 32 5.37 37.75 -8.39
CA GLN A 32 5.31 39.02 -9.09
C GLN A 32 5.56 40.20 -8.16
N TYR A 33 5.06 40.10 -6.92
CA TYR A 33 5.34 41.01 -5.84
C TYR A 33 5.15 40.37 -4.46
N ILE A 34 5.64 41.01 -3.43
CA ILE A 34 5.43 40.63 -2.02
C ILE A 34 4.67 41.74 -1.32
N LYS A 35 3.52 41.39 -0.71
CA LYS A 35 2.74 42.33 0.10
C LYS A 35 2.59 41.80 1.51
N ASN A 36 2.99 42.58 2.52
CA ASN A 36 2.98 42.19 3.93
C ASN A 36 3.68 40.82 4.18
N GLY A 37 4.81 40.59 3.51
CA GLY A 37 5.57 39.33 3.62
C GLY A 37 4.96 38.12 2.90
N VAL A 38 3.82 38.28 2.22
CA VAL A 38 3.16 37.23 1.46
C VAL A 38 3.46 37.38 -0.04
N PRO A 39 4.00 36.32 -0.71
CA PRO A 39 4.20 36.32 -2.15
C PRO A 39 2.89 36.22 -2.92
N TYR A 40 2.79 36.98 -4.02
CA TYR A 40 1.63 37.00 -4.94
C TYR A 40 2.04 36.65 -6.37
N PHE A 41 1.14 35.98 -7.11
CA PHE A 41 1.34 35.46 -8.45
C PHE A 41 0.15 35.82 -9.34
N ASP A 42 0.41 36.28 -10.57
CA ASP A 42 -0.64 36.52 -11.53
C ASP A 42 -1.21 35.22 -12.14
N LYS A 43 -2.43 35.29 -12.70
CA LYS A 43 -3.12 34.13 -13.28
C LYS A 43 -2.38 33.50 -14.46
N LYS A 44 -1.68 34.32 -15.28
CA LYS A 44 -0.94 33.83 -16.45
C LYS A 44 0.26 33.00 -15.99
N HIS A 45 0.99 33.51 -14.99
CA HIS A 45 2.13 32.82 -14.41
C HIS A 45 1.71 31.50 -13.72
N ILE A 46 0.57 31.52 -13.02
CA ILE A 46 0.01 30.30 -12.41
C ILE A 46 -0.34 29.26 -13.47
N ALA A 47 -0.97 29.65 -14.57
CA ALA A 47 -1.31 28.74 -15.67
C ALA A 47 -0.06 28.13 -16.33
N ILE A 48 1.03 28.90 -16.44
CA ILE A 48 2.32 28.40 -16.94
C ILE A 48 2.87 27.35 -15.96
N ILE A 49 2.91 27.65 -14.66
CA ILE A 49 3.39 26.74 -13.61
C ILE A 49 2.55 25.43 -13.63
N GLU A 50 1.23 25.53 -13.72
CA GLU A 50 0.35 24.36 -13.84
C GLU A 50 0.68 23.50 -15.06
N ASN A 51 0.84 24.14 -16.21
CA ASN A 51 1.16 23.43 -17.45
C ASN A 51 2.54 22.78 -17.40
N GLU A 52 3.53 23.46 -16.83
CA GLU A 52 4.88 22.92 -16.62
C GLU A 52 4.89 21.71 -15.65
N ILE A 53 4.07 21.78 -14.60
CA ILE A 53 3.89 20.64 -13.67
C ILE A 53 3.17 19.49 -14.36
N ARG A 54 2.08 19.76 -15.09
CA ARG A 54 1.29 18.74 -15.81
C ARG A 54 2.07 18.07 -16.93
N SER A 55 2.83 18.85 -17.70
CA SER A 55 3.63 18.33 -18.81
C SER A 55 4.92 17.64 -18.36
N GLY A 56 5.31 17.80 -17.09
CA GLY A 56 6.58 17.25 -16.57
C GLY A 56 7.84 17.87 -17.19
N LYS A 57 7.70 18.95 -17.99
CA LYS A 57 8.84 19.57 -18.68
C LYS A 57 9.81 20.29 -17.75
N ASN A 58 9.32 20.81 -16.61
CA ASN A 58 10.18 21.52 -15.66
C ASN A 58 10.59 20.60 -14.51
N VAL A 59 11.78 20.03 -14.62
CA VAL A 59 12.38 19.13 -13.61
C VAL A 59 12.57 19.85 -12.26
N ALA A 60 12.78 21.17 -12.28
CA ALA A 60 12.97 21.97 -11.07
C ALA A 60 11.71 22.07 -10.19
N LEU A 61 10.52 21.97 -10.79
CA LEU A 61 9.24 21.96 -10.08
C LEU A 61 8.81 20.56 -9.59
N LYS A 62 9.61 19.52 -9.86
CA LYS A 62 9.37 18.18 -9.31
C LYS A 62 9.70 18.18 -7.82
N SER A 63 8.68 18.18 -6.97
CA SER A 63 8.88 17.82 -5.56
C SER A 63 8.90 16.29 -5.43
N ARG A 64 9.52 15.73 -4.37
CA ARG A 64 9.42 14.28 -4.08
C ARG A 64 7.96 13.80 -4.02
N ARG A 65 7.03 14.68 -3.61
CA ARG A 65 5.57 14.42 -3.62
C ARG A 65 4.94 14.56 -5.00
N ASN A 66 5.46 15.43 -5.88
CA ASN A 66 4.96 15.66 -7.23
C ASN A 66 5.49 14.65 -8.26
N LYS A 67 6.52 13.85 -7.96
CA LYS A 67 6.92 12.71 -8.80
C LYS A 67 5.75 11.74 -9.09
N LYS A 68 4.71 11.74 -8.23
CA LYS A 68 3.47 10.97 -8.42
C LYS A 68 2.41 11.65 -9.32
N TYR A 69 2.60 12.92 -9.69
CA TYR A 69 1.62 13.70 -10.49
C TYR A 69 1.95 13.80 -11.97
N VAL A 70 3.04 13.23 -12.41
CA VAL A 70 3.39 13.21 -13.83
C VAL A 70 2.63 12.07 -14.49
N SER A 71 1.64 12.43 -15.28
CA SER A 71 0.71 11.64 -16.08
C SER A 71 -0.51 11.11 -15.31
N GLY A 72 -1.69 11.26 -15.91
CA GLY A 72 -2.98 10.77 -15.46
C GLY A 72 -3.14 9.24 -15.42
N ASN A 73 -2.08 8.50 -15.09
CA ASN A 73 -2.06 7.07 -14.87
C ASN A 73 -2.13 6.79 -13.38
N ALA A 74 -3.33 6.49 -12.91
CA ALA A 74 -3.55 5.92 -11.58
C ALA A 74 -2.91 4.52 -11.42
N LEU A 75 -2.55 3.89 -12.52
CA LEU A 75 -1.97 2.56 -12.56
C LEU A 75 -0.61 2.51 -11.85
N TYR A 76 -0.53 1.71 -10.80
CA TYR A 76 0.70 1.52 -10.02
C TYR A 76 1.61 0.47 -10.66
N ARG A 77 2.12 0.76 -11.87
CA ARG A 77 2.88 -0.17 -12.72
C ARG A 77 4.09 -0.80 -12.05
N SER A 78 4.75 -0.09 -11.13
CA SER A 78 5.92 -0.61 -10.43
C SER A 78 5.59 -1.66 -9.37
N TYR A 79 4.31 -1.86 -9.05
CA TYR A 79 3.87 -2.82 -8.03
C TYR A 79 4.05 -4.28 -8.47
N VAL A 80 3.80 -4.56 -9.73
CA VAL A 80 3.98 -5.87 -10.35
C VAL A 80 5.16 -5.88 -11.32
N SER A 81 5.50 -7.03 -11.88
CA SER A 81 6.56 -7.12 -12.89
C SER A 81 6.19 -6.34 -14.16
N GLN A 82 7.20 -5.85 -14.88
CA GLN A 82 6.98 -5.06 -16.10
C GLN A 82 6.27 -5.84 -17.21
N ASN A 83 6.40 -7.16 -17.19
CA ASN A 83 5.81 -8.07 -18.18
C ASN A 83 4.45 -8.63 -17.76
N CYS A 84 3.88 -8.18 -16.64
CA CYS A 84 2.56 -8.61 -16.18
C CYS A 84 1.50 -8.32 -17.23
N LYS A 85 0.83 -9.37 -17.71
CA LYS A 85 -0.17 -9.31 -18.79
C LYS A 85 -1.41 -8.51 -18.40
N ASN A 86 -1.74 -8.52 -17.11
CA ASN A 86 -2.89 -7.80 -16.56
C ASN A 86 -2.73 -6.28 -16.55
N LEU A 87 -1.51 -5.73 -16.74
CA LEU A 87 -1.29 -4.29 -16.79
C LEU A 87 -2.11 -3.59 -17.87
N THR A 88 -2.23 -4.20 -19.05
CA THR A 88 -3.02 -3.64 -20.17
C THR A 88 -4.52 -3.67 -19.87
N VAL A 89 -5.00 -4.77 -19.27
CA VAL A 89 -6.40 -4.94 -18.87
C VAL A 89 -6.77 -3.88 -17.83
N LEU A 90 -5.95 -3.75 -16.80
CA LEU A 90 -6.20 -2.75 -15.75
C LEU A 90 -6.11 -1.32 -16.26
N GLN A 91 -5.23 -1.02 -17.22
CA GLN A 91 -5.18 0.31 -17.85
C GLN A 91 -6.49 0.65 -18.58
N LYS A 92 -7.12 -0.34 -19.25
CA LYS A 92 -8.44 -0.18 -19.88
C LYS A 92 -9.51 0.10 -18.81
N LEU A 93 -9.59 -0.72 -17.78
CA LEU A 93 -10.53 -0.54 -16.66
C LEU A 93 -10.42 0.87 -16.06
N LEU A 94 -9.21 1.34 -15.73
CA LEU A 94 -9.01 2.67 -15.14
C LEU A 94 -9.38 3.81 -16.09
N SER A 95 -9.17 3.61 -17.40
CA SER A 95 -9.58 4.59 -18.42
C SER A 95 -11.10 4.68 -18.54
N GLU A 96 -11.79 3.56 -18.45
CA GLU A 96 -13.26 3.48 -18.46
C GLU A 96 -13.85 4.10 -17.19
N ILE A 97 -13.31 3.80 -16.01
CA ILE A 97 -13.69 4.42 -14.73
C ILE A 97 -13.59 5.95 -14.83
N THR A 98 -12.52 6.46 -15.46
CA THR A 98 -12.31 7.89 -15.65
C THR A 98 -13.33 8.48 -16.62
N ARG A 99 -13.60 7.79 -17.74
CA ARG A 99 -14.55 8.22 -18.77
C ARG A 99 -15.96 8.30 -18.22
N GLU A 100 -16.40 7.29 -17.50
CA GLU A 100 -17.74 7.21 -16.90
C GLU A 100 -17.87 7.98 -15.58
N GLN A 101 -16.79 8.65 -15.12
CA GLN A 101 -16.75 9.43 -13.88
C GLN A 101 -17.23 8.66 -12.64
N ILE A 102 -16.87 7.37 -12.54
CA ILE A 102 -17.30 6.49 -11.44
C ILE A 102 -16.71 6.98 -10.12
N LEU A 103 -17.58 7.12 -9.11
CA LEU A 103 -17.15 7.37 -7.75
C LEU A 103 -16.59 6.07 -7.16
N LEU A 104 -15.27 6.04 -6.94
CA LEU A 104 -14.58 4.88 -6.34
C LEU A 104 -14.75 4.88 -4.81
N THR A 105 -15.86 4.32 -4.35
CA THR A 105 -16.06 3.94 -2.96
C THR A 105 -15.30 2.65 -2.64
N SER A 106 -15.15 2.31 -1.38
CA SER A 106 -14.56 1.03 -0.95
C SER A 106 -15.29 -0.16 -1.56
N ASP A 107 -16.63 -0.11 -1.58
CA ASP A 107 -17.48 -1.18 -2.12
C ASP A 107 -17.25 -1.37 -3.62
N VAL A 108 -17.25 -0.27 -4.39
CA VAL A 108 -17.01 -0.32 -5.85
C VAL A 108 -15.65 -0.89 -6.19
N ILE A 109 -14.62 -0.52 -5.43
CA ILE A 109 -13.28 -1.09 -5.59
C ILE A 109 -13.29 -2.59 -5.28
N SER A 110 -13.99 -2.99 -4.20
CA SER A 110 -14.15 -4.40 -3.83
C SER A 110 -14.85 -5.22 -4.94
N TYR A 111 -15.82 -4.65 -5.67
CA TYR A 111 -16.47 -5.34 -6.77
C TYR A 111 -15.52 -5.63 -7.93
N PHE A 112 -14.64 -4.68 -8.30
CA PHE A 112 -13.63 -4.92 -9.34
C PHE A 112 -12.59 -5.96 -8.92
N VAL A 113 -12.19 -5.94 -7.64
CA VAL A 113 -11.27 -6.95 -7.11
C VAL A 113 -11.95 -8.32 -7.05
N ALA A 114 -13.22 -8.39 -6.66
CA ALA A 114 -13.99 -9.63 -6.58
C ALA A 114 -14.23 -10.26 -7.96
N ASP A 115 -14.51 -9.46 -8.98
CA ASP A 115 -14.62 -9.94 -10.35
C ASP A 115 -13.29 -10.56 -10.83
N CYS A 116 -12.19 -9.88 -10.60
CA CYS A 116 -10.87 -10.40 -10.90
C CYS A 116 -10.60 -11.71 -10.13
N ALA A 117 -10.83 -11.73 -8.81
CA ALA A 117 -10.62 -12.93 -7.98
C ALA A 117 -11.43 -14.12 -8.49
N LEU A 118 -12.71 -13.94 -8.82
CA LEU A 118 -13.56 -14.97 -9.42
C LEU A 118 -12.91 -15.60 -10.66
N GLN A 119 -12.34 -14.77 -11.53
CA GLN A 119 -11.68 -15.24 -12.74
C GLN A 119 -10.35 -15.96 -12.45
N LEU A 120 -9.57 -15.48 -11.46
CA LEU A 120 -8.33 -16.14 -11.05
C LEU A 120 -8.58 -17.52 -10.42
N PHE A 121 -9.76 -17.78 -9.84
CA PHE A 121 -10.21 -19.10 -9.42
C PHE A 121 -10.71 -19.98 -10.59
N GLY A 122 -10.40 -19.62 -11.83
CA GLY A 122 -10.69 -20.42 -13.02
C GLY A 122 -12.08 -20.19 -13.64
N GLN A 123 -12.82 -19.21 -13.17
CA GLN A 123 -14.10 -18.85 -13.78
C GLN A 123 -13.88 -17.90 -14.99
N LYS A 124 -14.90 -17.80 -15.84
CA LYS A 124 -14.97 -16.76 -16.88
C LYS A 124 -15.42 -15.43 -16.26
N PRO A 125 -15.42 -14.30 -16.99
CA PRO A 125 -15.97 -13.03 -16.48
C PRO A 125 -17.50 -13.14 -16.33
N LEU A 126 -17.93 -13.80 -15.29
CA LEU A 126 -19.33 -14.13 -14.97
C LEU A 126 -19.74 -13.56 -13.60
N PHE A 127 -19.20 -12.40 -13.21
CA PHE A 127 -19.43 -11.82 -11.89
C PHE A 127 -20.92 -11.65 -11.56
N PHE A 128 -21.73 -11.21 -12.54
CA PHE A 128 -23.17 -11.07 -12.35
C PHE A 128 -23.85 -12.42 -12.06
N GLN A 129 -23.45 -13.50 -12.72
CA GLN A 129 -23.97 -14.86 -12.48
C GLN A 129 -23.55 -15.37 -11.09
N TYR A 130 -22.34 -15.03 -10.64
CA TYR A 130 -21.91 -15.33 -9.28
C TYR A 130 -22.78 -14.60 -8.23
N LEU A 131 -23.05 -13.32 -8.43
CA LEU A 131 -23.94 -12.54 -7.55
C LEU A 131 -25.36 -13.11 -7.50
N GLN A 132 -25.83 -13.71 -8.61
CA GLN A 132 -27.12 -14.42 -8.67
C GLN A 132 -27.10 -15.83 -8.04
N GLY A 133 -25.95 -16.32 -7.58
CA GLY A 133 -25.80 -17.67 -7.03
C GLY A 133 -25.85 -18.79 -8.10
N LYS A 134 -25.64 -18.45 -9.37
CA LYS A 134 -25.64 -19.43 -10.48
C LYS A 134 -24.31 -20.13 -10.67
N ILE A 135 -23.25 -19.59 -10.13
CA ILE A 135 -21.88 -20.15 -10.14
C ILE A 135 -21.25 -19.99 -8.76
N SER A 136 -20.26 -20.82 -8.45
CA SER A 136 -19.56 -20.89 -7.18
C SER A 136 -18.08 -21.18 -7.42
N ILE A 137 -17.22 -20.75 -6.51
CA ILE A 137 -15.81 -21.12 -6.41
C ILE A 137 -15.57 -22.09 -5.23
N GLY A 138 -16.64 -22.79 -4.82
CA GLY A 138 -16.58 -23.80 -3.77
C GLY A 138 -16.35 -23.23 -2.37
N LYS A 139 -15.43 -23.83 -1.60
CA LYS A 139 -15.15 -23.41 -0.22
C LYS A 139 -14.74 -21.93 -0.09
N TYR A 140 -14.23 -21.33 -1.16
CA TYR A 140 -13.76 -19.94 -1.14
C TYR A 140 -14.86 -18.90 -1.42
N ASP A 141 -16.11 -19.30 -1.66
CA ASP A 141 -17.24 -18.37 -1.77
C ASP A 141 -17.35 -17.44 -0.55
N ILE A 142 -17.10 -17.97 0.63
CA ILE A 142 -17.16 -17.19 1.88
C ILE A 142 -16.15 -16.04 1.91
N LEU A 143 -14.95 -16.24 1.36
CA LEU A 143 -13.93 -15.18 1.26
C LEU A 143 -14.31 -14.11 0.24
N LEU A 144 -14.86 -14.54 -0.89
CA LEU A 144 -15.29 -13.65 -1.96
C LEU A 144 -16.50 -12.82 -1.52
N ASP A 145 -17.47 -13.46 -0.87
CA ASP A 145 -18.65 -12.78 -0.30
C ASP A 145 -18.28 -11.78 0.79
N ALA A 146 -17.32 -12.12 1.64
CA ALA A 146 -16.80 -11.19 2.64
C ALA A 146 -16.18 -9.94 1.99
N LEU A 147 -15.56 -10.06 0.81
CA LEU A 147 -15.02 -8.92 0.06
C LEU A 147 -16.14 -8.10 -0.61
N ILE A 148 -17.13 -8.76 -1.21
CA ILE A 148 -18.27 -8.12 -1.90
C ILE A 148 -19.15 -7.35 -0.90
N GLY A 149 -19.45 -7.94 0.26
CA GLY A 149 -20.36 -7.39 1.25
C GLY A 149 -21.83 -7.47 0.79
N ASP A 150 -22.42 -6.35 0.41
CA ASP A 150 -23.82 -6.30 -0.01
C ASP A 150 -23.99 -6.77 -1.48
N ARG A 151 -24.45 -8.01 -1.64
CA ARG A 151 -24.69 -8.62 -2.96
C ARG A 151 -25.71 -7.87 -3.81
N GLN A 152 -26.77 -7.30 -3.20
CA GLN A 152 -27.79 -6.57 -3.94
C GLN A 152 -27.21 -5.30 -4.54
N ARG A 153 -26.47 -4.52 -3.77
CA ARG A 153 -25.78 -3.32 -4.26
C ARG A 153 -24.76 -3.66 -5.35
N ALA A 154 -24.05 -4.77 -5.21
CA ALA A 154 -23.13 -5.24 -6.25
C ALA A 154 -23.86 -5.61 -7.53
N MET A 155 -25.01 -6.30 -7.45
CA MET A 155 -25.86 -6.61 -8.61
C MET A 155 -26.35 -5.34 -9.30
N ASP A 156 -26.88 -4.37 -8.53
CA ASP A 156 -27.37 -3.10 -9.08
C ASP A 156 -26.24 -2.34 -9.80
N PHE A 157 -25.05 -2.31 -9.24
CA PHE A 157 -23.88 -1.70 -9.86
C PHE A 157 -23.46 -2.43 -11.14
N CYS A 158 -23.41 -3.77 -11.11
CA CYS A 158 -23.04 -4.58 -12.25
C CYS A 158 -24.04 -4.46 -13.41
N GLN A 159 -25.34 -4.39 -13.11
CA GLN A 159 -26.39 -4.14 -14.12
C GLN A 159 -26.28 -2.76 -14.76
N LYS A 160 -25.95 -1.76 -13.96
CA LYS A 160 -25.79 -0.38 -14.43
C LYS A 160 -24.54 -0.20 -15.29
N TYR A 161 -23.48 -0.95 -14.99
CA TYR A 161 -22.17 -0.78 -15.60
C TYR A 161 -21.55 -2.11 -16.04
N PRO A 162 -22.21 -2.89 -16.92
CA PRO A 162 -21.77 -4.25 -17.27
C PRO A 162 -20.39 -4.29 -17.97
N ALA A 163 -20.00 -3.22 -18.65
CA ALA A 163 -18.73 -3.14 -19.37
C ALA A 163 -17.51 -3.30 -18.45
N PHE A 164 -17.59 -2.86 -17.19
CA PHE A 164 -16.49 -3.00 -16.23
C PHE A 164 -16.21 -4.46 -15.84
N PHE A 165 -17.18 -5.35 -16.00
CA PHE A 165 -17.11 -6.77 -15.66
C PHE A 165 -16.97 -7.68 -16.88
N ALA A 166 -16.56 -7.10 -18.02
CA ALA A 166 -16.27 -7.82 -19.25
C ALA A 166 -14.75 -7.97 -19.52
N HIS A 167 -13.91 -7.48 -18.60
CA HIS A 167 -12.47 -7.62 -18.71
C HIS A 167 -12.04 -9.04 -18.36
N GLU A 168 -11.02 -9.56 -19.06
CA GLU A 168 -10.46 -10.89 -18.82
C GLU A 168 -9.12 -10.77 -18.09
N TYR A 169 -9.02 -11.39 -16.91
CA TYR A 169 -7.82 -11.46 -16.09
C TYR A 169 -7.15 -12.81 -16.19
N ILE A 170 -5.84 -12.84 -16.07
CA ILE A 170 -5.02 -14.06 -16.18
C ILE A 170 -4.27 -14.26 -14.88
N TRP A 171 -4.31 -15.49 -14.34
CA TRP A 171 -3.47 -15.86 -13.22
C TRP A 171 -1.99 -15.83 -13.61
N GLU A 172 -1.19 -15.13 -12.84
CA GLU A 172 0.26 -15.03 -13.00
C GLU A 172 0.89 -15.31 -11.63
N PRO A 173 1.56 -16.47 -11.42
CA PRO A 173 2.13 -16.84 -10.14
C PRO A 173 3.07 -15.77 -9.56
N GLY A 174 2.89 -15.43 -8.30
CA GLY A 174 3.68 -14.42 -7.62
C GLY A 174 3.38 -12.97 -7.99
N GLU A 175 2.38 -12.68 -8.83
CA GLU A 175 1.91 -11.33 -9.11
C GLU A 175 0.64 -11.03 -8.30
N ASP A 176 0.69 -10.01 -7.44
CA ASP A 176 -0.50 -9.57 -6.68
C ASP A 176 -1.43 -8.70 -7.55
N ILE A 177 -2.20 -9.37 -8.41
CA ILE A 177 -3.13 -8.70 -9.32
C ILE A 177 -4.30 -8.07 -8.55
N LEU A 178 -4.80 -8.75 -7.52
CA LEU A 178 -5.90 -8.23 -6.69
C LEU A 178 -5.47 -6.96 -5.98
N GLY A 179 -4.28 -6.96 -5.38
CA GLY A 179 -3.68 -5.78 -4.77
C GLY A 179 -3.41 -4.68 -5.78
N LEU A 180 -2.96 -4.99 -7.00
CA LEU A 180 -2.72 -4.01 -8.05
C LEU A 180 -4.01 -3.25 -8.42
N ILE A 181 -5.15 -3.95 -8.57
CA ILE A 181 -6.46 -3.32 -8.82
C ILE A 181 -6.84 -2.41 -7.65
N TYR A 182 -6.80 -2.96 -6.43
CA TYR A 182 -7.13 -2.23 -5.21
C TYR A 182 -6.35 -0.93 -5.08
N LEU A 183 -5.03 -1.01 -5.20
CA LEU A 183 -4.11 0.13 -5.06
C LEU A 183 -4.31 1.17 -6.15
N SER A 184 -4.47 0.73 -7.39
CA SER A 184 -4.66 1.63 -8.52
C SER A 184 -5.98 2.40 -8.39
N CYS A 185 -7.07 1.74 -8.00
CA CYS A 185 -8.36 2.37 -7.75
C CYS A 185 -8.33 3.28 -6.51
N LYS A 186 -7.73 2.83 -5.40
CA LYS A 186 -7.59 3.63 -4.17
C LYS A 186 -6.78 4.91 -4.39
N ASN A 187 -5.74 4.86 -5.24
CA ASN A 187 -4.96 6.03 -5.63
C ASN A 187 -5.76 7.04 -6.49
N MET A 188 -6.75 6.59 -7.26
CA MET A 188 -7.67 7.49 -7.98
C MET A 188 -8.63 8.21 -7.02
N GLY A 189 -9.16 7.50 -6.02
CA GLY A 189 -10.22 8.00 -5.11
C GLY A 189 -9.71 8.87 -3.97
N SER A 190 -8.53 8.61 -3.42
CA SER A 190 -8.01 9.33 -2.25
C SER A 190 -6.57 9.77 -2.41
N ARG A 191 -6.34 11.10 -2.51
CA ARG A 191 -5.00 11.71 -2.62
C ARG A 191 -4.23 11.81 -1.29
N LYS A 192 -4.79 11.33 -0.20
CA LYS A 192 -4.15 11.25 1.12
C LYS A 192 -4.08 9.79 1.58
N ALA A 193 -3.21 9.02 0.97
CA ALA A 193 -2.83 7.74 1.56
C ALA A 193 -2.23 7.99 2.95
N ARG A 194 -2.76 7.32 3.96
CA ARG A 194 -2.31 7.34 5.37
C ARG A 194 -0.95 6.63 5.51
N GLY A 195 0.11 7.13 4.86
CA GLY A 195 1.46 6.56 4.99
C GLY A 195 1.62 5.12 4.44
N SER A 196 0.60 4.55 3.82
CA SER A 196 0.68 3.21 3.23
C SER A 196 1.49 3.27 1.94
N TYR A 197 2.73 2.80 2.00
CA TYR A 197 3.59 2.58 0.84
C TYR A 197 3.57 1.10 0.52
N TYR A 198 3.03 0.76 -0.65
CA TYR A 198 3.03 -0.61 -1.13
C TYR A 198 4.35 -0.91 -1.84
N THR A 199 4.96 -2.02 -1.46
CA THR A 199 6.29 -2.40 -1.91
C THR A 199 6.21 -3.08 -3.27
N PRO A 200 6.96 -2.61 -4.28
CA PRO A 200 7.03 -3.29 -5.58
C PRO A 200 7.49 -4.74 -5.43
N THR A 201 6.86 -5.66 -6.15
CA THR A 201 7.18 -7.10 -6.12
C THR A 201 8.68 -7.37 -6.35
N LYS A 202 9.35 -6.59 -7.23
CA LYS A 202 10.80 -6.70 -7.44
C LYS A 202 11.61 -6.46 -6.15
N VAL A 203 11.18 -5.51 -5.33
CA VAL A 203 11.85 -5.19 -4.04
C VAL A 203 11.60 -6.31 -3.04
N VAL A 204 10.36 -6.82 -2.99
CA VAL A 204 10.00 -7.96 -2.11
C VAL A 204 10.81 -9.19 -2.47
N LYS A 205 10.88 -9.57 -3.75
CA LYS A 205 11.71 -10.70 -4.23
C LYS A 205 13.18 -10.54 -3.85
N LYS A 206 13.71 -9.32 -3.99
CA LYS A 206 15.09 -9.03 -3.59
C LYS A 206 15.30 -9.20 -2.08
N LEU A 207 14.36 -8.76 -1.25
CA LEU A 207 14.44 -8.95 0.21
C LEU A 207 14.40 -10.43 0.55
N ILE A 208 13.44 -11.20 0.02
CA ILE A 208 13.28 -12.63 0.29
C ILE A 208 14.51 -13.42 -0.18
N SER A 209 15.17 -13.04 -1.29
CA SER A 209 16.38 -13.71 -1.77
C SER A 209 17.58 -13.62 -0.82
N HIS A 210 17.52 -12.80 0.22
CA HIS A 210 18.53 -12.71 1.27
C HIS A 210 18.20 -13.54 2.52
N LEU A 211 17.01 -14.16 2.56
CA LEU A 211 16.60 -15.03 3.66
C LEU A 211 17.16 -16.44 3.46
N ASP A 212 17.42 -17.11 4.58
CA ASP A 212 17.69 -18.53 4.61
C ASP A 212 16.36 -19.28 4.53
N ILE A 213 16.01 -19.71 3.31
CA ILE A 213 14.72 -20.34 3.04
C ILE A 213 14.61 -21.74 3.66
N GLU A 214 15.72 -22.46 3.81
CA GLU A 214 15.73 -23.79 4.41
C GLU A 214 15.39 -23.75 5.91
N HIS A 215 15.66 -22.63 6.56
CA HIS A 215 15.41 -22.42 7.99
C HIS A 215 14.45 -21.23 8.23
N ILE A 216 13.54 -20.96 7.30
CA ILE A 216 12.66 -19.78 7.38
C ILE A 216 11.67 -19.87 8.55
N GLY A 217 11.23 -21.10 8.92
CA GLY A 217 10.30 -21.37 10.02
C GLY A 217 8.98 -20.61 9.92
N LYS A 218 8.42 -20.21 11.05
CA LYS A 218 7.21 -19.40 11.12
C LYS A 218 7.47 -17.98 10.69
N VAL A 219 6.77 -17.54 9.64
CA VAL A 219 6.92 -16.23 9.03
C VAL A 219 5.76 -15.31 9.38
N LEU A 220 6.05 -14.08 9.78
CA LEU A 220 5.04 -13.03 9.98
C LEU A 220 5.33 -11.83 9.09
N ASP A 221 4.30 -11.31 8.41
CA ASP A 221 4.27 -9.94 7.92
C ASP A 221 3.31 -9.10 8.79
N PRO A 222 3.83 -8.18 9.65
CA PRO A 222 3.04 -7.44 10.61
C PRO A 222 2.26 -6.25 10.01
N CYS A 223 2.35 -6.05 8.71
CA CYS A 223 1.68 -4.98 7.93
C CYS A 223 1.46 -5.45 6.50
N CYS A 224 0.86 -6.64 6.38
CA CYS A 224 0.86 -7.44 5.14
C CYS A 224 0.11 -6.80 3.97
N GLY A 225 -0.75 -5.80 4.24
CA GLY A 225 -1.59 -5.21 3.20
C GLY A 225 -2.38 -6.27 2.46
N THR A 226 -2.23 -6.32 1.13
CA THR A 226 -2.87 -7.33 0.27
C THR A 226 -2.10 -8.66 0.19
N GLY A 227 -1.02 -8.82 0.96
CA GLY A 227 -0.27 -10.06 1.06
C GLY A 227 0.90 -10.20 0.07
N ASN A 228 1.36 -9.11 -0.55
CA ASN A 228 2.41 -9.19 -1.57
C ASN A 228 3.70 -9.86 -1.06
N PHE A 229 4.15 -9.60 0.18
CA PHE A 229 5.32 -10.27 0.76
C PHE A 229 5.06 -11.77 0.92
N LEU A 230 3.89 -12.15 1.40
CA LEU A 230 3.50 -13.55 1.62
C LEU A 230 3.37 -14.33 0.31
N LEU A 231 2.92 -13.67 -0.76
CA LEU A 231 2.86 -14.25 -2.11
C LEU A 231 4.24 -14.60 -2.67
N GLN A 232 5.29 -13.85 -2.29
CA GLN A 232 6.65 -14.07 -2.78
C GLN A 232 7.41 -15.14 -2.01
N LEU A 233 6.89 -15.65 -0.89
CA LEU A 233 7.49 -16.79 -0.20
C LEU A 233 7.49 -18.01 -1.14
N PRO A 234 8.56 -18.85 -1.12
CA PRO A 234 8.60 -20.07 -1.92
C PRO A 234 7.43 -21.01 -1.63
N GLU A 235 7.05 -21.81 -2.62
CA GLU A 235 5.99 -22.83 -2.47
C GLU A 235 6.33 -23.93 -1.44
N SER A 236 7.61 -24.07 -1.09
CA SER A 236 8.07 -24.98 -0.03
C SER A 236 7.71 -24.51 1.37
N VAL A 237 7.29 -23.27 1.56
CA VAL A 237 6.80 -22.77 2.86
C VAL A 237 5.33 -23.09 2.98
N ASP A 238 4.97 -23.89 3.99
CA ASP A 238 3.58 -24.28 4.25
C ASP A 238 2.76 -23.08 4.74
N LEU A 239 1.46 -23.07 4.40
CA LEU A 239 0.53 -22.04 4.91
C LEU A 239 0.49 -22.07 6.45
N ALA A 240 0.61 -23.24 7.07
CA ALA A 240 0.65 -23.41 8.52
C ALA A 240 1.72 -22.55 9.22
N ASP A 241 2.76 -22.17 8.50
CA ASP A 241 3.85 -21.33 9.00
C ASP A 241 3.78 -19.88 8.53
N ILE A 242 2.75 -19.49 7.76
CA ILE A 242 2.61 -18.13 7.19
C ILE A 242 1.55 -17.33 7.94
N TYR A 243 1.95 -16.19 8.47
CA TYR A 243 1.09 -15.27 9.23
C TYR A 243 1.16 -13.86 8.65
N GLY A 244 0.01 -13.17 8.65
CA GLY A 244 -0.08 -11.79 8.24
C GLY A 244 -1.09 -11.01 9.07
N THR A 245 -0.81 -9.74 9.33
CA THR A 245 -1.78 -8.84 9.97
C THR A 245 -1.73 -7.44 9.37
N ASP A 246 -2.88 -6.78 9.29
CA ASP A 246 -3.01 -5.39 8.88
C ASP A 246 -4.25 -4.79 9.52
N THR A 247 -4.34 -3.47 9.60
CA THR A 247 -5.51 -2.72 10.09
C THR A 247 -6.51 -2.36 9.00
N ASP A 248 -6.18 -2.60 7.73
CA ASP A 248 -7.08 -2.33 6.59
C ASP A 248 -7.90 -3.59 6.27
N ALA A 249 -9.16 -3.62 6.71
CA ALA A 249 -10.09 -4.73 6.51
C ALA A 249 -10.18 -5.20 5.04
N VAL A 250 -10.19 -4.28 4.08
CA VAL A 250 -10.27 -4.63 2.65
C VAL A 250 -8.96 -5.28 2.19
N SER A 251 -7.81 -4.76 2.62
CA SER A 251 -6.51 -5.37 2.33
C SER A 251 -6.43 -6.80 2.87
N ILE A 252 -6.91 -7.05 4.10
CA ILE A 252 -6.92 -8.40 4.69
C ILE A 252 -7.83 -9.36 3.92
N ARG A 253 -9.02 -8.93 3.49
CA ARG A 253 -9.88 -9.76 2.64
C ARG A 253 -9.22 -10.13 1.32
N ILE A 254 -8.48 -9.19 0.72
CA ILE A 254 -7.68 -9.43 -0.48
C ILE A 254 -6.51 -10.38 -0.19
N ALA A 255 -5.79 -10.20 0.92
CA ALA A 255 -4.70 -11.07 1.32
C ALA A 255 -5.17 -12.52 1.51
N ARG A 256 -6.35 -12.75 2.11
CA ARG A 256 -6.96 -14.07 2.25
C ARG A 256 -7.25 -14.72 0.90
N LEU A 257 -7.81 -13.97 -0.05
CA LEU A 257 -8.03 -14.46 -1.42
C LEU A 257 -6.71 -14.77 -2.13
N ASN A 258 -5.68 -13.95 -1.95
CA ASN A 258 -4.35 -14.22 -2.49
C ASN A 258 -3.72 -15.49 -1.88
N MET A 259 -3.90 -15.75 -0.57
CA MET A 259 -3.46 -17.00 0.05
C MET A 259 -4.26 -18.20 -0.46
N ALA A 260 -5.57 -18.08 -0.64
CA ALA A 260 -6.40 -19.12 -1.23
C ALA A 260 -6.00 -19.46 -2.68
N LEU A 261 -5.59 -18.47 -3.46
CA LEU A 261 -5.07 -18.68 -4.83
C LEU A 261 -3.69 -19.34 -4.84
N LYS A 262 -2.84 -19.02 -3.86
CA LYS A 262 -1.50 -19.61 -3.74
C LYS A 262 -1.55 -21.02 -3.18
N TYR A 263 -2.46 -21.30 -2.24
CA TYR A 263 -2.63 -22.57 -1.55
C TYR A 263 -4.05 -23.12 -1.78
N PRO A 264 -4.33 -23.69 -2.97
CA PRO A 264 -5.70 -24.05 -3.39
C PRO A 264 -6.33 -25.19 -2.56
N ASP A 265 -5.51 -25.93 -1.82
CA ASP A 265 -5.98 -27.01 -0.93
C ASP A 265 -6.20 -26.55 0.53
N ALA A 266 -5.75 -25.33 0.88
CA ALA A 266 -5.84 -24.80 2.24
C ALA A 266 -7.29 -24.62 2.72
N ASP A 267 -7.52 -24.84 4.01
CA ASP A 267 -8.81 -24.58 4.62
C ASP A 267 -9.03 -23.07 4.84
N VAL A 268 -10.29 -22.66 4.69
CA VAL A 268 -10.66 -21.25 4.82
C VAL A 268 -10.45 -20.76 6.25
N GLU A 269 -10.77 -21.60 7.23
CA GLU A 269 -10.55 -21.31 8.65
C GLU A 269 -9.08 -21.04 8.92
N GLU A 270 -8.17 -21.88 8.43
CA GLU A 270 -6.72 -21.71 8.58
C GLU A 270 -6.25 -20.40 7.95
N ILE A 271 -6.68 -20.09 6.73
CA ILE A 271 -6.38 -18.80 6.08
C ILE A 271 -6.84 -17.63 6.95
N CYS A 272 -8.07 -17.71 7.49
CA CYS A 272 -8.64 -16.63 8.32
C CYS A 272 -7.97 -16.49 9.68
N GLU A 273 -7.49 -17.57 10.28
CA GLU A 273 -6.74 -17.56 11.54
C GLU A 273 -5.33 -16.99 11.38
N HIS A 274 -4.71 -17.21 10.22
CA HIS A 274 -3.35 -16.78 9.94
C HIS A 274 -3.29 -15.36 9.38
N ILE A 275 -4.26 -14.96 8.57
CA ILE A 275 -4.34 -13.63 7.98
C ILE A 275 -5.42 -12.81 8.69
N THR A 276 -5.02 -11.94 9.60
CA THR A 276 -5.93 -11.30 10.57
C THR A 276 -5.99 -9.78 10.43
N GLU A 277 -7.19 -9.22 10.65
CA GLU A 277 -7.38 -7.78 10.82
C GLU A 277 -7.09 -7.41 12.27
N LYS A 278 -5.85 -7.03 12.56
CA LYS A 278 -5.41 -6.62 13.90
C LYS A 278 -4.34 -5.55 13.82
N ASN A 279 -4.33 -4.67 14.80
CA ASN A 279 -3.21 -3.75 14.99
C ASN A 279 -2.01 -4.50 15.60
N PHE A 280 -0.92 -4.59 14.85
CA PHE A 280 0.29 -5.28 15.27
C PHE A 280 0.85 -4.77 16.60
N LEU A 281 0.78 -3.46 16.84
CA LEU A 281 1.38 -2.83 18.02
C LEU A 281 0.55 -2.98 19.30
N THR A 282 -0.77 -3.13 19.18
CA THR A 282 -1.69 -3.06 20.34
C THR A 282 -2.57 -4.27 20.53
N GLU A 283 -2.88 -5.03 19.47
CA GLU A 283 -3.88 -6.11 19.49
C GLU A 283 -3.30 -7.48 19.13
N TYR A 284 -2.14 -7.51 18.47
CA TYR A 284 -1.54 -8.78 18.03
C TYR A 284 -0.78 -9.44 19.18
N ASP A 285 -1.19 -10.66 19.55
CA ASP A 285 -0.76 -11.37 20.75
C ASP A 285 0.12 -12.60 20.46
N ARG A 286 0.22 -13.04 19.19
CA ARG A 286 1.09 -14.18 18.84
C ARG A 286 2.56 -13.82 18.93
N THR A 287 3.37 -14.78 19.33
CA THR A 287 4.84 -14.68 19.46
C THR A 287 5.50 -15.96 18.95
N GLY A 288 6.82 -16.00 18.93
CA GLY A 288 7.56 -17.20 18.55
C GLY A 288 7.70 -17.37 17.04
N PHE A 289 7.97 -16.26 16.34
CA PHE A 289 8.24 -16.26 14.91
C PHE A 289 9.73 -16.44 14.64
N ASP A 290 10.06 -17.28 13.68
CA ASP A 290 11.45 -17.48 13.23
C ASP A 290 11.87 -16.38 12.27
N THR A 291 10.93 -15.88 11.47
CA THR A 291 11.18 -14.83 10.47
C THR A 291 10.07 -13.80 10.50
N ILE A 292 10.43 -12.51 10.54
CA ILE A 292 9.50 -11.41 10.37
C ILE A 292 9.94 -10.57 9.15
N ILE A 293 9.03 -10.39 8.19
CA ILE A 293 9.27 -9.66 6.93
C ILE A 293 8.24 -8.54 6.78
N GLY A 294 8.51 -7.54 5.96
CA GLY A 294 7.48 -6.54 5.61
C GLY A 294 8.02 -5.16 5.32
N ASN A 295 7.08 -4.23 5.14
CA ASN A 295 7.35 -2.81 4.98
C ASN A 295 6.49 -2.01 5.96
N PRO A 296 6.95 -1.80 7.21
CA PRO A 296 6.17 -1.08 8.23
C PRO A 296 5.78 0.33 7.74
N PRO A 297 4.64 0.88 8.22
CA PRO A 297 4.15 2.16 7.75
C PRO A 297 5.12 3.31 8.08
N TRP A 298 5.38 4.20 7.10
CA TRP A 298 6.29 5.34 7.26
C TRP A 298 5.54 6.64 7.52
N GLY A 299 5.89 7.34 8.61
CA GLY A 299 5.29 8.62 8.95
C GLY A 299 3.80 8.52 9.28
N TYR A 300 3.37 7.39 9.84
CA TYR A 300 2.00 7.20 10.31
C TYR A 300 1.75 8.11 11.52
N ALA A 301 0.64 8.85 11.49
CA ALA A 301 0.23 9.72 12.58
C ALA A 301 -0.66 8.95 13.54
N PHE A 302 -0.10 8.56 14.69
CA PHE A 302 -0.87 7.96 15.78
C PHE A 302 -1.83 8.95 16.42
N SER A 303 -2.99 8.48 16.87
CA SER A 303 -3.90 9.24 17.74
C SER A 303 -3.22 9.57 19.08
N ASN A 304 -3.82 10.46 19.88
CA ASN A 304 -3.27 10.75 21.21
C ASN A 304 -3.42 9.56 22.15
N GLU A 305 -4.52 8.81 22.02
CA GLU A 305 -4.80 7.59 22.73
C GLU A 305 -3.76 6.50 22.40
N ASP A 306 -3.52 6.24 21.12
CA ASP A 306 -2.49 5.30 20.66
C ASP A 306 -1.11 5.69 21.20
N LYS A 307 -0.74 6.97 21.11
CA LYS A 307 0.55 7.45 21.64
C LYS A 307 0.72 7.20 23.13
N ALA A 308 -0.35 7.30 23.92
CA ALA A 308 -0.28 7.01 25.36
C ALA A 308 0.00 5.54 25.61
N VAL A 309 -0.71 4.63 24.90
CA VAL A 309 -0.50 3.18 24.98
C VAL A 309 0.92 2.80 24.52
N LEU A 310 1.35 3.32 23.38
CA LEU A 310 2.67 3.02 22.82
C LEU A 310 3.81 3.50 23.72
N LYS A 311 3.67 4.69 24.34
CA LYS A 311 4.67 5.23 25.28
C LYS A 311 4.81 4.41 26.56
N ALA A 312 3.72 3.79 27.01
CA ALA A 312 3.77 2.92 28.19
C ALA A 312 4.46 1.56 27.89
N ARG A 313 4.43 1.14 26.62
CA ARG A 313 4.90 -0.20 26.22
C ARG A 313 6.26 -0.20 25.54
N TYR A 314 6.56 0.80 24.69
CA TYR A 314 7.73 0.79 23.82
C TYR A 314 8.70 1.93 24.15
N ALA A 315 9.97 1.59 24.26
CA ALA A 315 11.03 2.55 24.51
C ALA A 315 11.16 3.58 23.36
N THR A 316 10.98 3.15 22.11
CA THR A 316 11.05 4.02 20.92
C THR A 316 9.92 5.03 20.83
N ALA A 317 8.78 4.78 21.50
CA ALA A 317 7.64 5.69 21.54
C ALA A 317 7.76 6.79 22.61
N SER A 318 8.76 6.74 23.50
CA SER A 318 8.89 7.68 24.63
C SER A 318 9.31 9.10 24.23
N GLY A 319 9.71 9.33 22.98
CA GLY A 319 10.15 10.62 22.46
C GLY A 319 9.01 11.61 22.17
N ARG A 320 9.38 12.84 21.76
CA ARG A 320 8.42 13.88 21.34
C ARG A 320 7.67 13.49 20.05
N ASN A 321 8.38 12.84 19.12
CA ASN A 321 7.86 12.34 17.88
C ASN A 321 8.04 10.82 17.87
N THR A 322 6.93 10.09 17.78
CA THR A 322 6.94 8.62 17.64
C THR A 322 6.90 8.29 16.16
N GLU A 323 7.97 7.66 15.68
CA GLU A 323 8.03 7.15 14.31
C GLU A 323 7.51 5.70 14.27
N SER A 324 6.57 5.44 13.39
CA SER A 324 5.85 4.17 13.37
C SER A 324 6.76 2.97 13.16
N TYR A 325 7.65 3.02 12.17
CA TYR A 325 8.55 1.90 11.89
C TYR A 325 9.57 1.62 13.01
N ASP A 326 9.95 2.62 13.83
CA ASP A 326 10.79 2.37 15.00
C ASP A 326 10.09 1.46 16.01
N VAL A 327 8.80 1.72 16.25
CA VAL A 327 7.98 0.92 17.17
C VAL A 327 7.72 -0.48 16.59
N PHE A 328 7.49 -0.57 15.28
CA PHE A 328 7.34 -1.86 14.59
C PHE A 328 8.60 -2.74 14.72
N ILE A 329 9.79 -2.14 14.56
CA ILE A 329 11.06 -2.88 14.74
C ILE A 329 11.21 -3.35 16.19
N GLU A 330 10.96 -2.48 17.18
CA GLU A 330 11.05 -2.83 18.60
C GLU A 330 10.11 -4.00 18.93
N ARG A 331 8.84 -3.92 18.49
CA ARG A 331 7.86 -4.98 18.69
C ARG A 331 8.23 -6.27 17.96
N ALA A 332 8.71 -6.19 16.74
CA ALA A 332 9.16 -7.37 15.99
C ALA A 332 10.27 -8.13 16.73
N LEU A 333 11.27 -7.41 17.27
CA LEU A 333 12.34 -8.02 18.07
C LEU A 333 11.85 -8.66 19.38
N GLU A 334 10.70 -8.23 19.92
CA GLU A 334 10.11 -8.82 21.13
C GLU A 334 9.46 -10.18 20.87
N ILE A 335 8.94 -10.40 19.66
CA ILE A 335 8.15 -11.59 19.31
C ILE A 335 8.91 -12.59 18.45
N LEU A 336 10.11 -12.25 17.99
CA LEU A 336 11.03 -13.19 17.37
C LEU A 336 11.55 -14.21 18.39
N VAL A 337 11.78 -15.43 17.93
CA VAL A 337 12.56 -16.42 18.67
C VAL A 337 14.03 -15.99 18.77
N PRO A 338 14.82 -16.52 19.75
CA PRO A 338 16.27 -16.38 19.72
C PRO A 338 16.82 -16.82 18.36
N ASP A 339 17.77 -16.05 17.80
CA ASP A 339 18.36 -16.25 16.48
C ASP A 339 17.41 -16.08 15.28
N GLY A 340 16.18 -15.67 15.51
CA GLY A 340 15.21 -15.35 14.46
C GLY A 340 15.67 -14.19 13.56
N THR A 341 15.08 -14.09 12.39
CA THR A 341 15.46 -13.12 11.35
C THR A 341 14.40 -12.02 11.17
N LEU A 342 14.81 -10.75 11.22
CA LEU A 342 13.99 -9.59 10.89
C LEU A 342 14.46 -9.00 9.56
N ALA A 343 13.56 -8.86 8.58
CA ALA A 343 13.86 -8.28 7.28
C ALA A 343 12.78 -7.27 6.87
N PHE A 344 13.06 -5.99 7.04
CA PHE A 344 12.14 -4.88 6.74
C PHE A 344 12.64 -3.97 5.64
N VAL A 345 11.70 -3.44 4.86
CA VAL A 345 11.94 -2.30 3.95
C VAL A 345 11.74 -1.02 4.76
N LEU A 346 12.80 -0.23 4.91
CA LEU A 346 12.80 0.95 5.78
C LEU A 346 13.26 2.21 5.04
N PRO A 347 12.87 3.42 5.51
CA PRO A 347 13.47 4.66 5.03
C PRO A 347 14.95 4.73 5.43
N GLU A 348 15.81 5.28 4.55
CA GLU A 348 17.22 5.52 4.86
C GLU A 348 17.43 6.36 6.14
N ALA A 349 16.44 7.19 6.49
CA ALA A 349 16.44 8.01 7.70
C ALA A 349 16.73 7.22 8.98
N VAL A 350 16.35 5.93 9.04
CA VAL A 350 16.63 5.07 10.19
C VAL A 350 18.13 5.00 10.51
N LEU A 351 18.99 5.10 9.49
CA LEU A 351 20.44 4.95 9.63
C LEU A 351 21.13 6.21 10.16
N ASN A 352 20.65 7.40 9.82
CA ASN A 352 21.42 8.65 10.01
C ASN A 352 20.69 9.77 10.76
N VAL A 353 19.36 9.75 10.87
CA VAL A 353 18.60 10.82 11.53
C VAL A 353 18.57 10.60 13.04
N LYS A 354 18.78 11.69 13.81
CA LYS A 354 18.84 11.67 15.29
C LYS A 354 17.57 11.11 15.93
N ALA A 355 16.41 11.32 15.32
CA ALA A 355 15.13 10.82 15.85
C ALA A 355 15.13 9.30 16.05
N HIS A 356 15.86 8.56 15.19
CA HIS A 356 15.96 7.09 15.20
C HIS A 356 17.13 6.54 16.04
N MET A 357 17.81 7.37 16.83
CA MET A 357 18.96 6.92 17.61
C MET A 357 18.60 5.78 18.58
N ARG A 358 17.40 5.84 19.17
CA ARG A 358 16.96 4.83 20.14
C ARG A 358 16.78 3.47 19.51
N ILE A 359 16.12 3.38 18.36
CA ILE A 359 15.96 2.09 17.67
C ILE A 359 17.30 1.55 17.18
N ARG A 360 18.21 2.39 16.71
CA ARG A 360 19.57 1.94 16.37
C ARG A 360 20.30 1.34 17.56
N THR A 361 20.18 1.94 18.76
CA THR A 361 20.77 1.41 19.99
C THR A 361 20.17 0.02 20.32
N ILE A 362 18.85 -0.13 20.23
CA ILE A 362 18.16 -1.41 20.47
C ILE A 362 18.65 -2.47 19.46
N LEU A 363 18.71 -2.14 18.18
CA LEU A 363 19.20 -3.04 17.13
C LEU A 363 20.63 -3.52 17.42
N LEU A 364 21.54 -2.61 17.76
CA LEU A 364 22.94 -2.97 18.05
C LEU A 364 23.12 -3.78 19.34
N GLN A 365 22.18 -3.65 20.29
CA GLN A 365 22.25 -4.39 21.56
C GLN A 365 21.57 -5.76 21.49
N ARG A 366 20.53 -5.93 20.67
CA ARG A 366 19.67 -7.10 20.66
C ARG A 366 19.76 -7.94 19.39
N SER A 367 20.48 -7.48 18.38
CA SER A 367 20.58 -8.19 17.09
C SER A 367 21.92 -7.97 16.41
N SER A 368 22.20 -8.82 15.42
CA SER A 368 23.32 -8.67 14.49
C SER A 368 22.80 -8.24 13.14
N VAL A 369 23.27 -7.12 12.62
CA VAL A 369 22.91 -6.66 11.27
C VAL A 369 23.61 -7.53 10.23
N LYS A 370 22.87 -8.39 9.54
CA LYS A 370 23.39 -9.29 8.51
C LYS A 370 23.62 -8.59 7.17
N SER A 371 22.71 -7.73 6.76
CA SER A 371 22.82 -7.02 5.48
C SER A 371 22.08 -5.68 5.47
N LEU A 372 22.57 -4.75 4.67
CA LEU A 372 21.91 -3.48 4.33
C LEU A 372 21.92 -3.34 2.81
N THR A 373 20.75 -3.26 2.21
CA THR A 373 20.60 -3.09 0.77
C THR A 373 19.95 -1.76 0.46
N PHE A 374 20.66 -0.89 -0.23
CA PHE A 374 20.08 0.35 -0.70
C PHE A 374 19.26 0.10 -1.97
N LEU A 375 18.02 0.55 -1.95
CA LEU A 375 17.14 0.53 -3.10
C LEU A 375 17.36 1.84 -3.84
N GLY A 376 17.98 1.77 -5.01
CA GLY A 376 18.16 2.94 -5.89
C GLY A 376 16.80 3.53 -6.30
N ASP A 377 16.85 4.82 -6.70
CA ASP A 377 15.67 5.59 -7.19
C ASP A 377 15.03 4.98 -8.45
#